data_e79b67dce56daff3f171ac116e9ace19
#
_entry.id   e79b67dce56daff3f171ac116e9ace19
#
_cell.length_a   1.000
_cell.length_b   1.000
_cell.length_c   1.000
_cell.angle_alpha   90.00
_cell.angle_beta   90.00
_cell.angle_gamma   90.00
#
_symmetry.space_group_name_H-M   'P 1'
#
loop_
_entity.id
_entity.type
_entity.pdbx_description
1 polymer ?
#
loop_
_entity_poly.entity_id
_entity_poly.type
_entity_poly.pdbx_seq_one_letter_code
_entity_poly.pdbx_strand_id
1 'polypeptide(L)'
;MNVSKKNKKRIIDEARLRARGSIPRVVAIGMNGFSDAVLEFAVARLNTFRAVRFRMRETSPVSHDKAAECVQNAFGSNYAILHIDDRDFILFERSMLQ
;
A
#
# COMPACT_ATOMS: atom_id res chain seq x y z
N MET A 1 -1.20 9.65 -12.53
CA MET A 1 -0.94 10.75 -11.57
C MET A 1 0.56 10.93 -11.41
N ASN A 2 1.01 12.15 -11.56
CA ASN A 2 2.42 12.46 -11.34
C ASN A 2 2.62 12.96 -9.92
N VAL A 3 3.48 12.27 -9.19
CA VAL A 3 3.82 12.63 -7.80
C VAL A 3 5.19 13.30 -7.81
N SER A 4 5.29 14.49 -7.22
CA SER A 4 6.57 15.20 -7.14
C SER A 4 7.59 14.40 -6.33
N LYS A 5 8.88 14.66 -6.54
CA LYS A 5 9.95 13.99 -5.78
C LYS A 5 9.80 14.20 -4.28
N LYS A 6 9.41 15.40 -3.87
CA LYS A 6 9.20 15.75 -2.46
C LYS A 6 8.05 14.93 -1.87
N ASN A 7 6.92 14.85 -2.56
CA ASN A 7 5.77 14.07 -2.10
C ASN A 7 6.06 12.57 -2.13
N LYS A 8 6.78 12.10 -3.15
CA LYS A 8 7.20 10.69 -3.23
C LYS A 8 8.02 10.30 -2.00
N LYS A 9 8.98 11.14 -1.62
CA LYS A 9 9.78 10.88 -0.42
C LYS A 9 8.92 10.85 0.84
N ARG A 10 8.01 11.80 1.00
CA ARG A 10 7.10 11.85 2.15
C ARG A 10 6.26 10.58 2.25
N ILE A 11 5.71 10.14 1.13
CA ILE A 11 4.89 8.92 1.07
C ILE A 11 5.70 7.68 1.45
N ILE A 12 6.90 7.55 0.90
CA ILE A 12 7.79 6.43 1.20
C ILE A 12 8.18 6.45 2.69
N ASP A 13 8.52 7.61 3.22
CA ASP A 13 8.90 7.75 4.63
C ASP A 13 7.73 7.39 5.55
N GLU A 14 6.52 7.81 5.23
CA GLU A 14 5.32 7.47 5.99
C GLU A 14 5.10 5.94 6.01
N ALA A 15 5.29 5.29 4.87
CA ALA A 15 5.13 3.83 4.77
C ALA A 15 6.19 3.05 5.56
N ARG A 16 7.32 3.69 5.91
CA ARG A 16 8.40 3.07 6.67
C ARG A 16 8.25 3.24 8.19
N LEU A 17 7.35 4.08 8.65
CA LEU A 17 7.17 4.33 10.07
C LEU A 17 6.75 3.03 10.78
N ARG A 18 7.34 2.80 11.95
CA ARG A 18 7.04 1.61 12.74
C ARG A 18 5.81 1.85 13.60
N ALA A 19 4.88 0.90 13.55
CA ALA A 19 3.78 0.85 14.49
C ALA A 19 4.20 0.08 15.75
N ARG A 20 3.54 0.37 16.85
CA ARG A 20 3.64 -0.46 18.05
C ARG A 20 2.82 -1.73 17.82
N GLY A 21 3.29 -2.86 18.34
CA GLY A 21 2.60 -4.13 18.22
C GLY A 21 2.96 -4.88 16.93
N SER A 22 2.03 -5.71 16.46
CA SER A 22 2.25 -6.66 15.38
C SER A 22 1.87 -6.17 14.00
N ILE A 23 1.57 -4.87 13.82
CA ILE A 23 1.18 -4.33 12.51
C ILE A 23 2.40 -4.31 11.59
N PRO A 24 2.40 -5.05 10.47
CA PRO A 24 3.55 -5.09 9.58
C PRO A 24 3.70 -3.78 8.79
N ARG A 25 4.95 -3.40 8.50
CA ARG A 25 5.23 -2.24 7.64
C ARG A 25 4.96 -2.53 6.17
N VAL A 26 5.12 -3.79 5.78
CA VAL A 26 4.89 -4.25 4.41
C VAL A 26 3.84 -5.34 4.46
N VAL A 27 2.78 -5.15 3.69
CA VAL A 27 1.73 -6.16 3.54
C VAL A 27 2.06 -7.00 2.31
N ALA A 28 2.39 -8.27 2.53
CA ALA A 28 2.74 -9.18 1.44
C ALA A 28 1.48 -9.77 0.81
N ILE A 29 1.43 -9.77 -0.52
CA ILE A 29 0.37 -10.43 -1.29
C ILE A 29 0.98 -11.69 -1.89
N GLY A 30 0.61 -12.84 -1.34
CA GLY A 30 1.14 -14.14 -1.74
C GLY A 30 0.12 -15.01 -2.44
N MET A 31 0.23 -16.32 -2.23
CA MET A 31 -0.58 -17.36 -2.90
C MET A 31 -2.09 -17.17 -2.73
N ASN A 32 -2.53 -16.62 -1.60
CA ASN A 32 -3.95 -16.39 -1.32
C ASN A 32 -4.50 -15.08 -1.90
N GLY A 33 -3.66 -14.31 -2.60
CA GLY A 33 -4.07 -13.04 -3.20
C GLY A 33 -4.57 -12.04 -2.14
N PHE A 34 -5.74 -11.47 -2.38
CA PHE A 34 -6.38 -10.53 -1.44
C PHE A 34 -7.23 -11.28 -0.41
N SER A 35 -6.58 -11.96 0.52
CA SER A 35 -7.26 -12.57 1.64
C SER A 35 -7.77 -11.51 2.61
N ASP A 36 -8.70 -11.90 3.48
CA ASP A 36 -9.17 -11.01 4.55
C ASP A 36 -8.02 -10.53 5.43
N ALA A 37 -7.03 -11.40 5.69
CA ALA A 37 -5.86 -11.03 6.48
C ALA A 37 -5.06 -9.90 5.83
N VAL A 38 -4.86 -9.92 4.51
CA VAL A 38 -4.17 -8.86 3.77
C VAL A 38 -4.91 -7.53 3.95
N LEU A 39 -6.23 -7.54 3.77
CA LEU A 39 -7.05 -6.33 3.92
C LEU A 39 -7.08 -5.82 5.35
N GLU A 40 -7.14 -6.72 6.32
CA GLU A 40 -7.10 -6.36 7.75
C GLU A 40 -5.78 -5.68 8.13
N PHE A 41 -4.65 -6.19 7.66
CA PHE A 41 -3.35 -5.57 7.89
C PHE A 41 -3.27 -4.18 7.26
N ALA A 42 -3.79 -4.02 6.05
CA ALA A 42 -3.82 -2.73 5.37
C ALA A 42 -4.68 -1.72 6.14
N VAL A 43 -5.87 -2.12 6.56
CA VAL A 43 -6.77 -1.26 7.36
C VAL A 43 -6.12 -0.87 8.68
N ALA A 44 -5.52 -1.84 9.38
CA ALA A 44 -4.82 -1.57 10.65
C ALA A 44 -3.71 -0.55 10.46
N ARG A 45 -2.94 -0.69 9.37
CA ARG A 45 -1.87 0.26 9.04
C ARG A 45 -2.43 1.66 8.79
N LEU A 46 -3.48 1.76 7.99
CA LEU A 46 -4.08 3.05 7.61
C LEU A 46 -4.83 3.73 8.77
N ASN A 47 -5.24 2.98 9.78
CA ASN A 47 -5.80 3.57 11.00
C ASN A 47 -4.76 4.33 11.83
N THR A 48 -3.48 4.02 11.65
CA THR A 48 -2.38 4.64 12.41
C THR A 48 -1.56 5.59 11.54
N PHE A 49 -1.33 5.21 10.28
CA PHE A 49 -0.48 5.96 9.35
C PHE A 49 -1.27 6.29 8.09
N ARG A 50 -0.70 7.18 7.28
CA ARG A 50 -1.34 7.67 6.06
C ARG A 50 -0.94 6.90 4.82
N ALA A 51 -0.14 5.85 4.98
CA ALA A 51 0.36 5.05 3.86
C ALA A 51 0.61 3.61 4.29
N VAL A 52 0.43 2.69 3.34
CA VAL A 52 0.75 1.27 3.51
C VAL A 52 1.43 0.74 2.26
N ARG A 53 2.55 0.01 2.46
CA ARG A 53 3.30 -0.60 1.36
C ARG A 53 2.83 -2.04 1.16
N PHE A 54 2.55 -2.37 -0.10
CA PHE A 54 2.24 -3.73 -0.52
C PHE A 54 3.39 -4.29 -1.33
N ARG A 55 3.70 -5.56 -1.11
CA ARG A 55 4.71 -6.29 -1.88
C ARG A 55 4.10 -7.54 -2.47
N MET A 56 4.24 -7.68 -3.80
CA MET A 56 3.81 -8.86 -4.51
C MET A 56 4.84 -9.98 -4.35
N ARG A 57 4.41 -11.15 -3.88
CA ARG A 57 5.26 -12.35 -3.89
C ARG A 57 5.12 -13.05 -5.23
N GLU A 58 6.15 -13.83 -5.61
CA GLU A 58 6.14 -14.61 -6.85
C GLU A 58 4.96 -15.59 -6.93
N THR A 59 4.52 -16.07 -5.76
CA THR A 59 3.40 -17.00 -5.66
C THR A 59 2.02 -16.36 -5.81
N SER A 60 1.96 -15.02 -5.92
CA SER A 60 0.68 -14.33 -6.06
C SER A 60 -0.01 -14.70 -7.37
N PRO A 61 -1.31 -15.07 -7.34
CA PRO A 61 -2.08 -15.29 -8.56
C PRO A 61 -2.49 -14.00 -9.25
N VAL A 62 -2.23 -12.87 -8.62
CA VAL A 62 -2.63 -11.53 -9.10
C VAL A 62 -1.39 -10.77 -9.51
N SER A 63 -1.43 -10.11 -10.68
CA SER A 63 -0.34 -9.26 -11.13
C SER A 63 -0.25 -7.98 -10.29
N HIS A 64 0.90 -7.33 -10.34
CA HIS A 64 1.12 -6.05 -9.65
C HIS A 64 0.06 -5.00 -10.02
N ASP A 65 -0.21 -4.83 -11.31
CA ASP A 65 -1.17 -3.82 -11.78
C ASP A 65 -2.60 -4.16 -11.34
N LYS A 66 -2.97 -5.42 -11.40
CA LYS A 66 -4.28 -5.88 -10.97
C LYS A 66 -4.43 -5.73 -9.45
N ALA A 67 -3.39 -6.02 -8.70
CA ALA A 67 -3.37 -5.84 -7.26
C ALA A 67 -3.59 -4.37 -6.88
N ALA A 68 -2.86 -3.46 -7.53
CA ALA A 68 -3.00 -2.03 -7.28
C ALA A 68 -4.42 -1.54 -7.59
N GLU A 69 -5.00 -1.99 -8.70
CA GLU A 69 -6.38 -1.67 -9.06
C GLU A 69 -7.37 -2.16 -8.02
N CYS A 70 -7.25 -3.39 -7.56
CA CYS A 70 -8.13 -3.97 -6.55
C CYS A 70 -8.05 -3.19 -5.23
N VAL A 71 -6.84 -2.83 -4.82
CA VAL A 71 -6.62 -2.05 -3.59
C VAL A 71 -7.23 -0.65 -3.74
N GLN A 72 -7.01 0.01 -4.86
CA GLN A 72 -7.60 1.34 -5.12
C GLN A 72 -9.12 1.28 -5.03
N ASN A 73 -9.74 0.28 -5.64
CA ASN A 73 -11.18 0.12 -5.63
C ASN A 73 -11.73 -0.16 -4.23
N ALA A 74 -11.00 -0.97 -3.45
CA ALA A 74 -11.42 -1.33 -2.09
C ALA A 74 -11.37 -0.15 -1.13
N PHE A 75 -10.38 0.74 -1.27
CA PHE A 75 -10.19 1.85 -0.33
C PHE A 75 -10.76 3.19 -0.82
N GLY A 76 -11.08 3.29 -2.09
CA GLY A 76 -11.83 4.42 -2.64
C GLY A 76 -10.98 5.63 -3.03
N SER A 77 -11.69 6.72 -3.37
CA SER A 77 -11.08 7.90 -4.01
C SER A 77 -10.25 8.80 -3.09
N ASN A 78 -10.34 8.60 -1.76
CA ASN A 78 -9.50 9.34 -0.80
C ASN A 78 -8.06 8.83 -0.78
N TYR A 79 -7.79 7.75 -1.48
CA TYR A 79 -6.48 7.09 -1.56
C TYR A 79 -6.01 7.05 -3.00
N ALA A 80 -4.71 6.96 -3.16
CA ALA A 80 -4.07 6.82 -4.46
C ALA A 80 -2.91 5.83 -4.37
N ILE A 81 -2.40 5.41 -5.52
CA ILE A 81 -1.32 4.43 -5.61
C ILE A 81 -0.04 5.10 -6.08
N LEU A 82 1.06 4.83 -5.39
CA LEU A 82 2.40 5.16 -5.83
C LEU A 82 3.11 3.85 -6.20
N HIS A 83 3.42 3.68 -7.47
CA HIS A 83 4.18 2.51 -7.94
C HIS A 83 5.66 2.72 -7.63
N ILE A 84 6.28 1.74 -6.96
CA ILE A 84 7.69 1.80 -6.57
C ILE A 84 8.55 1.04 -7.59
N ASP A 85 8.21 -0.23 -7.82
CA ASP A 85 8.91 -1.10 -8.77
C ASP A 85 7.95 -2.21 -9.24
N ASP A 86 8.49 -3.26 -9.86
CA ASP A 86 7.69 -4.35 -10.42
C ASP A 86 6.92 -5.16 -9.37
N ARG A 87 7.26 -5.04 -8.10
CA ARG A 87 6.68 -5.83 -7.02
C ARG A 87 6.00 -5.02 -5.94
N ASP A 88 6.41 -3.77 -5.77
CA ASP A 88 5.97 -2.95 -4.65
C ASP A 88 5.14 -1.75 -5.12
N PHE A 89 4.09 -1.45 -4.38
CA PHE A 89 3.37 -0.19 -4.51
C PHE A 89 2.90 0.27 -3.13
N ILE A 90 2.59 1.55 -3.02
CA ILE A 90 2.12 2.16 -1.78
C ILE A 90 0.74 2.75 -2.00
N LEU A 91 -0.21 2.36 -1.15
CA LEU A 91 -1.51 3.04 -1.04
C LEU A 91 -1.35 4.16 -0.02
N PHE A 92 -1.71 5.39 -0.38
CA PHE A 92 -1.54 6.54 0.48
C PHE A 92 -2.75 7.48 0.42
N GLU A 93 -2.96 8.26 1.48
CA GLU A 93 -4.01 9.28 1.50
C GLU A 93 -3.65 10.41 0.54
N ARG A 94 -4.61 10.82 -0.29
CA ARG A 94 -4.42 11.93 -1.25
C ARG A 94 -4.06 13.25 -0.56
N SER A 95 -4.44 13.43 0.69
CA SER A 95 -4.08 14.60 1.46
C SER A 95 -2.57 14.79 1.60
N MET A 96 -1.77 13.74 1.37
CA MET A 96 -0.31 13.84 1.36
C MET A 96 0.25 14.55 0.12
N LEU A 97 -0.58 14.81 -0.87
CA LEU A 97 -0.17 15.47 -2.14
C LEU A 97 -0.21 17.00 -2.06
N GLN A 98 -0.26 17.55 -0.92
CA GLN A 98 -0.31 19.01 -0.73
C GLN A 98 1.07 19.64 -0.73
#